data_64798af7537d7b9f565c9d107b493f58
#
_entry.id   64798af7537d7b9f565c9d107b493f58
#
_cell.length_a   1.000
_cell.length_b   1.000
_cell.length_c   1.000
_cell.angle_alpha   90.00
_cell.angle_beta   90.00
_cell.angle_gamma   90.00
#
_symmetry.space_group_name_H-M   'P 1'
#
loop_
_entity.id
_entity.type
_entity.pdbx_description
1 polymer ?
#
loop_
_entity_poly.entity_id
_entity_poly.type
_entity_poly.pdbx_seq_one_letter_code
_entity_poly.pdbx_strand_id
1 'polypeptide(L)'
;NGVQQGSQKASQEDVKVFNNYIKAVGDFNSHTVRFGYAIGPDIQNLREGQHLTSFMAPHFDSLQEELQAAKDAGVPYDDMNEPLDKVLAVLKEIVPVASDLDTYYQTNTYKADNYAKEQQLGPKYVQLYDQFYAAYNQLDAVIHKHNTENQQEQLKELKESGKKNAAAAQEIHLRLTALLDGFEEGKQIDVNAANQELQGIMDVSNSITSSEY
;
A
#
# COMPACT_ATOMS: atom_id res chain seq x y z
N ASN A 1 28.08 -25.48 3.66
CA ASN A 1 28.34 -24.31 2.81
C ASN A 1 27.06 -23.45 2.81
N GLY A 2 26.96 -22.56 3.79
CA GLY A 2 25.91 -21.56 3.85
C GLY A 2 26.30 -20.41 2.93
N VAL A 3 25.52 -20.20 1.87
CA VAL A 3 25.61 -18.99 1.07
C VAL A 3 24.97 -17.88 1.89
N GLN A 4 25.79 -17.01 2.49
CA GLN A 4 25.32 -15.70 2.96
C GLN A 4 24.90 -14.92 1.70
N GLN A 5 23.61 -14.78 1.48
CA GLN A 5 23.07 -13.73 0.61
C GLN A 5 23.35 -12.40 1.32
N GLY A 6 24.49 -11.79 0.98
CA GLY A 6 24.74 -10.41 1.34
C GLY A 6 23.68 -9.55 0.63
N SER A 7 22.94 -8.76 1.39
CA SER A 7 22.05 -7.74 0.86
C SER A 7 22.88 -6.80 -0.02
N GLN A 8 22.65 -6.88 -1.32
CA GLN A 8 23.33 -6.02 -2.29
C GLN A 8 22.81 -4.60 -2.06
N LYS A 9 23.72 -3.68 -1.69
CA LYS A 9 23.34 -2.28 -1.46
C LYS A 9 22.71 -1.73 -2.74
N ALA A 10 21.46 -1.26 -2.65
CA ALA A 10 20.76 -0.68 -3.78
C ALA A 10 21.54 0.54 -4.32
N SER A 11 21.65 0.65 -5.63
CA SER A 11 22.24 1.83 -6.27
C SER A 11 21.30 3.03 -6.06
N GLN A 12 21.82 4.26 -6.25
CA GLN A 12 20.97 5.46 -6.20
C GLN A 12 19.85 5.42 -7.28
N GLU A 13 20.11 4.77 -8.41
CA GLU A 13 19.10 4.59 -9.46
C GLU A 13 18.03 3.58 -9.03
N ASP A 14 18.40 2.47 -8.40
CA ASP A 14 17.45 1.50 -7.86
C ASP A 14 16.53 2.14 -6.82
N VAL A 15 17.07 3.02 -5.95
CA VAL A 15 16.27 3.76 -4.97
C VAL A 15 15.25 4.69 -5.63
N LYS A 16 15.64 5.38 -6.73
CA LYS A 16 14.69 6.24 -7.47
C LYS A 16 13.59 5.42 -8.11
N VAL A 17 13.94 4.32 -8.77
CA VAL A 17 12.95 3.42 -9.36
C VAL A 17 12.04 2.86 -8.28
N PHE A 18 12.59 2.44 -7.14
CA PHE A 18 11.81 1.91 -6.02
C PHE A 18 10.80 2.92 -5.45
N ASN A 19 11.15 4.20 -5.41
CA ASN A 19 10.24 5.26 -4.95
C ASN A 19 8.97 5.38 -5.81
N ASN A 20 8.99 4.96 -7.08
CA ASN A 20 7.78 4.93 -7.91
C ASN A 20 6.77 3.89 -7.38
N TYR A 21 7.25 2.74 -6.92
CA TYR A 21 6.41 1.71 -6.31
C TYR A 21 5.85 2.15 -4.97
N ILE A 22 6.68 2.77 -4.11
CA ILE A 22 6.23 3.35 -2.82
C ILE A 22 5.12 4.37 -3.07
N LYS A 23 5.30 5.25 -4.08
CA LYS A 23 4.30 6.25 -4.43
C LYS A 23 2.99 5.60 -4.90
N ALA A 24 3.04 4.67 -5.85
CA ALA A 24 1.85 4.01 -6.40
C ALA A 24 1.03 3.31 -5.30
N VAL A 25 1.70 2.56 -4.42
CA VAL A 25 1.06 1.88 -3.29
C VAL A 25 0.54 2.89 -2.26
N GLY A 26 1.31 3.92 -1.93
CA GLY A 26 0.91 4.97 -0.98
C GLY A 26 -0.31 5.75 -1.45
N ASP A 27 -0.38 6.13 -2.72
CA ASP A 27 -1.51 6.85 -3.30
C ASP A 27 -2.77 5.98 -3.30
N PHE A 28 -2.64 4.72 -3.69
CA PHE A 28 -3.75 3.76 -3.67
C PHE A 28 -4.28 3.52 -2.24
N ASN A 29 -3.40 3.27 -1.27
CA ASN A 29 -3.77 3.05 0.12
C ASN A 29 -4.45 4.29 0.72
N SER A 30 -3.92 5.48 0.46
CA SER A 30 -4.49 6.75 0.94
C SER A 30 -5.90 6.97 0.40
N HIS A 31 -6.14 6.66 -0.89
CA HIS A 31 -7.46 6.74 -1.50
C HIS A 31 -8.42 5.71 -0.87
N THR A 32 -7.98 4.47 -0.73
CA THR A 32 -8.80 3.38 -0.20
C THR A 32 -9.19 3.65 1.26
N VAL A 33 -8.28 4.15 2.09
CA VAL A 33 -8.59 4.57 3.48
C VAL A 33 -9.60 5.71 3.49
N ARG A 34 -9.42 6.72 2.63
CA ARG A 34 -10.33 7.88 2.56
C ARG A 34 -11.75 7.52 2.16
N PHE A 35 -11.93 6.56 1.25
CA PHE A 35 -13.22 6.18 0.69
C PHE A 35 -13.73 4.80 1.13
N GLY A 36 -13.03 4.13 2.04
CA GLY A 36 -13.38 2.81 2.55
C GLY A 36 -14.79 2.70 3.13
N TYR A 37 -15.32 3.81 3.66
CA TYR A 37 -16.69 3.89 4.15
C TYR A 37 -17.77 3.67 3.07
N ALA A 38 -17.44 3.93 1.79
CA ALA A 38 -18.34 3.69 0.66
C ALA A 38 -18.01 2.35 -0.05
N ILE A 39 -16.72 2.07 -0.26
CA ILE A 39 -16.24 0.87 -0.97
C ILE A 39 -16.61 -0.42 -0.21
N GLY A 40 -16.38 -0.46 1.11
CA GLY A 40 -16.61 -1.65 1.92
C GLY A 40 -18.05 -2.14 1.92
N PRO A 41 -19.06 -1.27 2.18
CA PRO A 41 -20.46 -1.63 2.09
C PRO A 41 -20.90 -2.09 0.71
N ASP A 42 -20.41 -1.48 -0.37
CA ASP A 42 -20.76 -1.89 -1.74
C ASP A 42 -20.30 -3.32 -2.03
N ILE A 43 -19.05 -3.66 -1.65
CA ILE A 43 -18.55 -5.03 -1.78
C ILE A 43 -19.37 -6.02 -0.96
N GLN A 44 -19.70 -5.67 0.29
CA GLN A 44 -20.49 -6.56 1.16
C GLN A 44 -21.88 -6.79 0.59
N ASN A 45 -22.56 -5.74 0.13
CA ASN A 45 -23.89 -5.84 -0.48
C ASN A 45 -23.87 -6.72 -1.74
N LEU A 46 -22.88 -6.53 -2.63
CA LEU A 46 -22.75 -7.39 -3.83
C LEU A 46 -22.46 -8.85 -3.44
N ARG A 47 -21.70 -9.09 -2.39
CA ARG A 47 -21.40 -10.43 -1.87
C ARG A 47 -22.63 -11.15 -1.32
N GLU A 48 -23.53 -10.39 -0.73
CA GLU A 48 -24.80 -10.87 -0.19
C GLU A 48 -25.93 -10.92 -1.24
N GLY A 49 -25.64 -10.52 -2.48
CA GLY A 49 -26.64 -10.46 -3.57
C GLY A 49 -27.66 -9.34 -3.38
N GLN A 50 -27.31 -8.31 -2.62
CA GLN A 50 -28.13 -7.13 -2.43
C GLN A 50 -27.86 -6.12 -3.55
N HIS A 51 -28.93 -5.46 -4.00
CA HIS A 51 -28.83 -4.45 -5.05
C HIS A 51 -28.25 -3.14 -4.52
N LEU A 52 -27.36 -2.53 -5.33
CA LEU A 52 -26.80 -1.22 -5.06
C LEU A 52 -27.65 -0.10 -5.72
N THR A 53 -27.55 1.09 -5.19
CA THR A 53 -28.10 2.33 -5.80
C THR A 53 -27.04 3.29 -6.28
N SER A 54 -25.80 3.06 -5.87
CA SER A 54 -24.56 3.73 -6.29
C SER A 54 -23.43 2.72 -6.25
N PHE A 55 -22.30 3.03 -6.84
CA PHE A 55 -21.13 2.18 -6.81
C PHE A 55 -19.87 3.03 -6.73
N MET A 56 -18.92 2.61 -5.91
CA MET A 56 -17.61 3.21 -5.81
C MET A 56 -16.54 2.11 -5.80
N ALA A 57 -15.65 2.15 -6.78
CA ALA A 57 -14.48 1.29 -6.81
C ALA A 57 -13.23 2.01 -6.23
N PRO A 58 -12.25 1.26 -5.69
CA PRO A 58 -10.89 1.77 -5.53
C PRO A 58 -10.34 2.27 -6.88
N HIS A 59 -9.34 3.15 -6.84
CA HIS A 59 -8.67 3.66 -8.04
C HIS A 59 -7.74 2.60 -8.68
N PHE A 60 -8.32 1.49 -9.11
CA PHE A 60 -7.58 0.39 -9.75
C PHE A 60 -6.89 0.80 -11.04
N ASP A 61 -7.50 1.69 -11.81
CA ASP A 61 -6.97 2.24 -13.06
C ASP A 61 -5.68 3.02 -12.81
N SER A 62 -5.69 3.95 -11.88
CA SER A 62 -4.51 4.73 -11.50
C SER A 62 -3.39 3.84 -10.97
N LEU A 63 -3.73 2.88 -10.10
CA LEU A 63 -2.75 1.91 -9.59
C LEU A 63 -2.14 1.07 -10.73
N GLN A 64 -2.95 0.62 -11.70
CA GLN A 64 -2.47 -0.14 -12.85
C GLN A 64 -1.48 0.67 -13.67
N GLU A 65 -1.81 1.92 -13.99
CA GLU A 65 -0.95 2.82 -14.76
C GLU A 65 0.37 3.11 -14.04
N GLU A 66 0.31 3.44 -12.74
CA GLU A 66 1.50 3.77 -11.95
C GLU A 66 2.40 2.56 -11.74
N LEU A 67 1.85 1.37 -11.44
CA LEU A 67 2.65 0.15 -11.29
C LEU A 67 3.25 -0.31 -12.62
N GLN A 68 2.52 -0.17 -13.74
CA GLN A 68 3.07 -0.49 -15.06
C GLN A 68 4.21 0.47 -15.42
N ALA A 69 4.04 1.77 -15.21
CA ALA A 69 5.10 2.77 -15.44
C ALA A 69 6.33 2.52 -14.56
N ALA A 70 6.11 2.14 -13.30
CA ALA A 70 7.21 1.76 -12.40
C ALA A 70 7.95 0.51 -12.90
N LYS A 71 7.22 -0.51 -13.35
CA LYS A 71 7.80 -1.73 -13.92
C LYS A 71 8.60 -1.47 -15.18
N ASP A 72 8.11 -0.60 -16.05
CA ASP A 72 8.80 -0.22 -17.29
C ASP A 72 10.10 0.56 -17.02
N ALA A 73 10.16 1.28 -15.89
CA ALA A 73 11.39 1.93 -15.40
C ALA A 73 12.38 0.94 -14.77
N GLY A 74 11.93 -0.22 -14.33
CA GLY A 74 12.74 -1.30 -13.77
C GLY A 74 12.12 -1.94 -12.52
N VAL A 75 12.63 -3.11 -12.14
CA VAL A 75 12.26 -3.80 -10.90
C VAL A 75 13.52 -3.97 -10.05
N PRO A 76 13.69 -3.16 -8.99
CA PRO A 76 14.98 -3.06 -8.27
C PRO A 76 15.30 -4.26 -7.37
N TYR A 77 14.30 -5.07 -7.02
CA TYR A 77 14.45 -6.26 -6.18
C TYR A 77 13.79 -7.47 -6.82
N ASP A 78 14.52 -8.59 -6.89
CA ASP A 78 14.06 -9.81 -7.59
C ASP A 78 12.77 -10.39 -6.98
N ASP A 79 12.59 -10.28 -5.66
CA ASP A 79 11.41 -10.77 -4.95
C ASP A 79 10.13 -9.95 -5.19
N MET A 80 10.23 -8.79 -5.87
CA MET A 80 9.09 -8.00 -6.32
C MET A 80 8.45 -8.53 -7.62
N ASN A 81 9.20 -9.25 -8.48
CA ASN A 81 8.76 -9.61 -9.82
C ASN A 81 7.43 -10.40 -9.81
N GLU A 82 7.39 -11.49 -9.07
CA GLU A 82 6.20 -12.37 -9.04
C GLU A 82 4.97 -11.68 -8.42
N PRO A 83 5.05 -11.02 -7.24
CA PRO A 83 3.90 -10.28 -6.69
C PRO A 83 3.42 -9.16 -7.61
N LEU A 84 4.32 -8.41 -8.24
CA LEU A 84 3.98 -7.33 -9.17
C LEU A 84 3.23 -7.86 -10.40
N ASP A 85 3.70 -8.95 -11.00
CA ASP A 85 3.06 -9.58 -12.14
C ASP A 85 1.65 -10.05 -11.80
N LYS A 86 1.46 -10.66 -10.63
CA LYS A 86 0.14 -11.08 -10.14
C LYS A 86 -0.83 -9.91 -9.98
N VAL A 87 -0.39 -8.82 -9.36
CA VAL A 87 -1.22 -7.62 -9.17
C VAL A 87 -1.60 -7.03 -10.52
N LEU A 88 -0.64 -6.83 -11.43
CA LEU A 88 -0.91 -6.29 -12.77
C LEU A 88 -1.85 -7.18 -13.59
N ALA A 89 -1.75 -8.50 -13.46
CA ALA A 89 -2.65 -9.43 -14.13
C ALA A 89 -4.10 -9.26 -13.65
N VAL A 90 -4.33 -9.18 -12.34
CA VAL A 90 -5.68 -8.97 -11.78
C VAL A 90 -6.20 -7.58 -12.10
N LEU A 91 -5.36 -6.54 -12.03
CA LEU A 91 -5.75 -5.16 -12.39
C LEU A 91 -6.25 -5.08 -13.83
N LYS A 92 -5.61 -5.78 -14.77
CA LYS A 92 -6.05 -5.86 -16.17
C LYS A 92 -7.47 -6.40 -16.33
N GLU A 93 -7.90 -7.27 -15.40
CA GLU A 93 -9.24 -7.86 -15.42
C GLU A 93 -10.27 -7.05 -14.63
N ILE A 94 -9.90 -6.51 -13.47
CA ILE A 94 -10.84 -5.81 -12.59
C ILE A 94 -11.17 -4.40 -13.08
N VAL A 95 -10.22 -3.67 -13.66
CA VAL A 95 -10.41 -2.29 -14.15
C VAL A 95 -11.60 -2.17 -15.10
N PRO A 96 -11.72 -2.96 -16.17
CA PRO A 96 -12.87 -2.87 -17.06
C PRO A 96 -14.18 -3.24 -16.38
N VAL A 97 -14.19 -4.20 -15.47
CA VAL A 97 -15.41 -4.60 -14.74
C VAL A 97 -15.86 -3.50 -13.78
N ALA A 98 -14.91 -2.89 -13.07
CA ALA A 98 -15.18 -1.76 -12.17
C ALA A 98 -15.73 -0.54 -12.95
N SER A 99 -15.10 -0.20 -14.08
CA SER A 99 -15.54 0.89 -14.96
C SER A 99 -16.94 0.65 -15.53
N ASP A 100 -17.25 -0.59 -15.90
CA ASP A 100 -18.56 -0.98 -16.40
C ASP A 100 -19.64 -0.85 -15.33
N LEU A 101 -19.35 -1.24 -14.08
CA LEU A 101 -20.27 -1.06 -12.94
C LEU A 101 -20.44 0.42 -12.60
N ASP A 102 -19.36 1.19 -12.56
CA ASP A 102 -19.41 2.63 -12.28
C ASP A 102 -20.29 3.35 -13.31
N THR A 103 -20.05 3.14 -14.59
CA THR A 103 -20.90 3.69 -15.68
C THR A 103 -22.36 3.27 -15.54
N TYR A 104 -22.62 2.01 -15.23
CA TYR A 104 -23.94 1.45 -15.05
C TYR A 104 -24.76 2.17 -13.96
N TYR A 105 -24.11 2.46 -12.83
CA TYR A 105 -24.77 3.18 -11.74
C TYR A 105 -24.87 4.69 -11.99
N GLN A 106 -23.82 5.31 -12.54
CA GLN A 106 -23.84 6.74 -12.89
C GLN A 106 -24.94 7.09 -13.89
N THR A 107 -25.19 6.23 -14.86
CA THR A 107 -26.27 6.42 -15.87
C THR A 107 -27.65 5.97 -15.40
N ASN A 108 -27.77 5.43 -14.18
CA ASN A 108 -29.01 4.86 -13.65
C ASN A 108 -29.60 3.72 -14.51
N THR A 109 -28.81 3.05 -15.30
CA THR A 109 -29.26 1.96 -16.20
C THR A 109 -29.89 0.81 -15.42
N TYR A 110 -29.49 0.59 -14.17
CA TYR A 110 -30.05 -0.42 -13.27
C TYR A 110 -31.59 -0.30 -13.09
N LYS A 111 -32.16 0.93 -13.23
CA LYS A 111 -33.57 1.15 -13.16
C LYS A 111 -34.31 0.65 -14.41
N ALA A 112 -33.65 0.63 -15.56
CA ALA A 112 -34.23 0.23 -16.83
C ALA A 112 -34.16 -1.29 -17.06
N ASP A 113 -33.08 -1.94 -16.60
CA ASP A 113 -32.86 -3.38 -16.81
C ASP A 113 -33.14 -4.25 -15.59
N ASN A 114 -33.70 -3.65 -14.53
CA ASN A 114 -34.02 -4.34 -13.28
C ASN A 114 -32.79 -5.10 -12.71
N TYR A 115 -31.64 -4.44 -12.65
CA TYR A 115 -30.37 -4.96 -12.15
C TYR A 115 -29.77 -6.15 -12.92
N ALA A 116 -30.18 -6.39 -14.16
CA ALA A 116 -29.69 -7.52 -14.95
C ALA A 116 -28.15 -7.48 -15.15
N LYS A 117 -27.59 -6.30 -15.45
CA LYS A 117 -26.13 -6.13 -15.60
C LYS A 117 -25.41 -6.31 -14.26
N GLU A 118 -25.94 -5.83 -13.15
CA GLU A 118 -25.38 -6.04 -11.82
C GLU A 118 -25.31 -7.53 -11.46
N GLN A 119 -26.40 -8.27 -11.70
CA GLN A 119 -26.45 -9.72 -11.44
C GLN A 119 -25.39 -10.48 -12.23
N GLN A 120 -25.00 -9.99 -13.41
CA GLN A 120 -23.95 -10.57 -14.23
C GLN A 120 -22.55 -10.17 -13.76
N LEU A 121 -22.32 -8.88 -13.49
CA LEU A 121 -20.99 -8.34 -13.20
C LEU A 121 -20.62 -8.34 -11.71
N GLY A 122 -21.60 -8.21 -10.82
CA GLY A 122 -21.36 -8.13 -9.37
C GLY A 122 -20.57 -9.32 -8.82
N PRO A 123 -21.01 -10.58 -9.07
CA PRO A 123 -20.23 -11.75 -8.61
C PRO A 123 -18.83 -11.81 -9.18
N LYS A 124 -18.64 -11.42 -10.45
CA LYS A 124 -17.33 -11.35 -11.10
C LYS A 124 -16.45 -10.28 -10.45
N TYR A 125 -17.01 -9.10 -10.17
CA TYR A 125 -16.30 -8.02 -9.51
C TYR A 125 -15.85 -8.42 -8.11
N VAL A 126 -16.72 -9.04 -7.30
CA VAL A 126 -16.38 -9.54 -5.96
C VAL A 126 -15.23 -10.56 -6.01
N GLN A 127 -15.30 -11.51 -6.95
CA GLN A 127 -14.21 -12.49 -7.12
C GLN A 127 -12.88 -11.83 -7.47
N LEU A 128 -12.87 -10.88 -8.41
CA LEU A 128 -11.68 -10.15 -8.82
C LEU A 128 -11.15 -9.25 -7.70
N TYR A 129 -12.04 -8.65 -6.91
CA TYR A 129 -11.69 -7.86 -5.73
C TYR A 129 -10.91 -8.70 -4.70
N ASP A 130 -11.40 -9.91 -4.39
CA ASP A 130 -10.73 -10.81 -3.47
C ASP A 130 -9.36 -11.27 -4.00
N GLN A 131 -9.29 -11.60 -5.30
CA GLN A 131 -8.02 -11.95 -5.95
C GLN A 131 -7.03 -10.79 -5.96
N PHE A 132 -7.53 -9.57 -6.21
CA PHE A 132 -6.72 -8.37 -6.17
C PHE A 132 -6.08 -8.18 -4.79
N TYR A 133 -6.86 -8.16 -3.72
CA TYR A 133 -6.30 -7.94 -2.39
C TYR A 133 -5.39 -9.07 -1.93
N ALA A 134 -5.66 -10.31 -2.33
CA ALA A 134 -4.74 -11.41 -2.06
C ALA A 134 -3.38 -11.24 -2.73
N ALA A 135 -3.35 -10.73 -3.98
CA ALA A 135 -2.10 -10.44 -4.70
C ALA A 135 -1.45 -9.13 -4.20
N TYR A 136 -2.25 -8.09 -3.99
CA TYR A 136 -1.80 -6.77 -3.57
C TYR A 136 -1.10 -6.80 -2.22
N ASN A 137 -1.65 -7.50 -1.23
CA ASN A 137 -1.04 -7.64 0.09
C ASN A 137 0.35 -8.31 0.02
N GLN A 138 0.58 -9.20 -0.94
CA GLN A 138 1.90 -9.78 -1.14
C GLN A 138 2.91 -8.76 -1.69
N LEU A 139 2.49 -7.94 -2.67
CA LEU A 139 3.33 -6.88 -3.23
C LEU A 139 3.60 -5.79 -2.18
N ASP A 140 2.57 -5.35 -1.47
CA ASP A 140 2.67 -4.33 -0.42
C ASP A 140 3.64 -4.76 0.68
N ALA A 141 3.58 -6.02 1.13
CA ALA A 141 4.49 -6.57 2.12
C ALA A 141 5.96 -6.57 1.65
N VAL A 142 6.22 -6.91 0.39
CA VAL A 142 7.58 -6.87 -0.18
C VAL A 142 8.09 -5.44 -0.29
N ILE A 143 7.26 -4.51 -0.76
CA ILE A 143 7.60 -3.09 -0.84
C ILE A 143 7.88 -2.53 0.57
N HIS A 144 7.02 -2.81 1.54
CA HIS A 144 7.21 -2.37 2.92
C HIS A 144 8.52 -2.89 3.52
N LYS A 145 8.84 -4.18 3.33
CA LYS A 145 10.10 -4.79 3.75
C LYS A 145 11.31 -4.01 3.22
N HIS A 146 11.40 -3.84 1.89
CA HIS A 146 12.54 -3.15 1.28
C HIS A 146 12.58 -1.65 1.63
N ASN A 147 11.44 -1.00 1.78
CA ASN A 147 11.38 0.39 2.24
C ASN A 147 11.98 0.52 3.66
N THR A 148 11.60 -0.37 4.57
CA THR A 148 12.14 -0.39 5.93
C THR A 148 13.64 -0.67 5.94
N GLU A 149 14.11 -1.65 5.17
CA GLU A 149 15.55 -1.96 5.03
C GLU A 149 16.34 -0.75 4.50
N ASN A 150 15.85 -0.08 3.46
CA ASN A 150 16.49 1.12 2.90
C ASN A 150 16.54 2.28 3.91
N GLN A 151 15.47 2.50 4.66
CA GLN A 151 15.40 3.53 5.69
C GLN A 151 16.34 3.24 6.87
N GLN A 152 16.50 1.98 7.26
CA GLN A 152 17.45 1.56 8.30
C GLN A 152 18.90 1.79 7.85
N GLU A 153 19.24 1.45 6.61
CA GLU A 153 20.59 1.73 6.07
C GLU A 153 20.86 3.23 5.98
N GLN A 154 19.87 4.02 5.55
CA GLN A 154 19.99 5.49 5.54
C GLN A 154 20.22 6.04 6.96
N LEU A 155 19.52 5.54 7.97
CA LEU A 155 19.73 5.93 9.37
C LEU A 155 21.16 5.64 9.81
N LYS A 156 21.69 4.47 9.46
CA LYS A 156 23.08 4.08 9.77
C LYS A 156 24.08 5.04 9.12
N GLU A 157 23.91 5.35 7.83
CA GLU A 157 24.77 6.30 7.11
C GLU A 157 24.73 7.71 7.72
N LEU A 158 23.56 8.17 8.15
CA LEU A 158 23.41 9.46 8.83
C LEU A 158 24.15 9.49 10.16
N LYS A 159 24.07 8.41 10.95
CA LYS A 159 24.80 8.27 12.23
C LYS A 159 26.31 8.25 11.99
N GLU A 160 26.80 7.47 11.03
CA GLU A 160 28.23 7.36 10.69
C GLU A 160 28.81 8.68 10.14
N SER A 161 28.00 9.45 9.40
CA SER A 161 28.42 10.77 8.88
C SER A 161 28.32 11.91 9.89
N GLY A 162 27.90 11.63 11.13
CA GLY A 162 27.78 12.63 12.20
C GLY A 162 26.61 13.60 12.05
N LYS A 163 25.67 13.36 11.14
CA LYS A 163 24.46 14.18 10.91
C LYS A 163 23.39 13.89 11.97
N LYS A 164 23.62 14.33 13.19
CA LYS A 164 22.83 13.94 14.38
C LYS A 164 21.35 14.28 14.27
N ASN A 165 21.00 15.50 13.86
CA ASN A 165 19.61 15.93 13.76
C ASN A 165 18.87 15.15 12.65
N ALA A 166 19.51 14.91 11.50
CA ALA A 166 18.93 14.13 10.42
C ALA A 166 18.76 12.64 10.85
N ALA A 167 19.74 12.07 11.56
CA ALA A 167 19.63 10.74 12.10
C ALA A 167 18.50 10.62 13.13
N ALA A 168 18.35 11.59 14.03
CA ALA A 168 17.26 11.62 15.00
C ALA A 168 15.88 11.70 14.32
N ALA A 169 15.73 12.56 13.31
CA ALA A 169 14.48 12.66 12.54
C ALA A 169 14.14 11.34 11.84
N GLN A 170 15.13 10.67 11.22
CA GLN A 170 14.93 9.37 10.57
C GLN A 170 14.60 8.26 11.58
N GLU A 171 15.25 8.28 12.75
CA GLU A 171 14.95 7.32 13.82
C GLU A 171 13.53 7.48 14.35
N ILE A 172 13.08 8.72 14.58
CA ILE A 172 11.69 9.02 14.98
C ILE A 172 10.71 8.49 13.94
N HIS A 173 10.96 8.74 12.65
CA HIS A 173 10.11 8.26 11.57
C HIS A 173 9.98 6.73 11.58
N LEU A 174 11.10 6.01 11.64
CA LEU A 174 11.11 4.53 11.66
C LEU A 174 10.36 3.98 12.88
N ARG A 175 10.57 4.55 14.06
CA ARG A 175 9.91 4.10 15.29
C ARG A 175 8.41 4.40 15.29
N LEU A 176 7.98 5.55 14.78
CA LEU A 176 6.56 5.87 14.61
C LEU A 176 5.89 4.92 13.62
N THR A 177 6.52 4.64 12.48
CA THR A 177 6.00 3.70 11.50
C THR A 177 5.84 2.31 12.12
N ALA A 178 6.87 1.79 12.78
CA ALA A 178 6.80 0.49 13.44
C ALA A 178 5.72 0.42 14.55
N LEU A 179 5.53 1.52 15.29
CA LEU A 179 4.46 1.62 16.29
C LEU A 179 3.07 1.57 15.64
N LEU A 180 2.87 2.30 14.54
CA LEU A 180 1.60 2.34 13.82
C LEU A 180 1.29 1.00 13.14
N ASP A 181 2.28 0.34 12.56
CA ASP A 181 2.15 -1.00 11.96
C ASP A 181 1.77 -2.07 13.01
N GLY A 182 2.10 -1.83 14.27
CA GLY A 182 1.68 -2.68 15.39
C GLY A 182 0.21 -2.55 15.77
N PHE A 183 -0.48 -1.49 15.29
CA PHE A 183 -1.90 -1.27 15.54
C PHE A 183 -2.75 -1.90 14.44
N GLU A 184 -2.88 -3.23 14.48
CA GLU A 184 -3.79 -3.93 13.57
C GLU A 184 -5.22 -3.95 14.14
N GLU A 185 -6.20 -3.74 13.24
CA GLU A 185 -7.62 -3.80 13.59
C GLU A 185 -7.99 -5.16 14.21
N GLY A 186 -8.65 -5.13 15.37
CA GLY A 186 -9.07 -6.33 16.09
C GLY A 186 -8.01 -6.98 16.99
N LYS A 187 -6.76 -6.50 16.99
CA LYS A 187 -5.73 -6.94 17.94
C LYS A 187 -5.74 -6.10 19.21
N GLN A 188 -5.49 -6.75 20.35
CA GLN A 188 -5.37 -6.06 21.62
C GLN A 188 -4.04 -5.30 21.66
N ILE A 189 -4.12 -3.98 21.85
CA ILE A 189 -2.94 -3.11 21.95
C ILE A 189 -2.32 -3.28 23.34
N ASP A 190 -1.02 -3.56 23.39
CA ASP A 190 -0.25 -3.43 24.62
C ASP A 190 0.05 -1.94 24.89
N VAL A 191 -0.80 -1.32 25.68
CA VAL A 191 -0.71 0.11 26.02
C VAL A 191 0.60 0.45 26.72
N ASN A 192 1.15 -0.46 27.54
CA ASN A 192 2.40 -0.22 28.24
C ASN A 192 3.59 -0.21 27.27
N ALA A 193 3.65 -1.19 26.35
CA ALA A 193 4.67 -1.23 25.31
C ALA A 193 4.58 0.00 24.37
N ALA A 194 3.37 0.39 23.97
CA ALA A 194 3.16 1.58 23.15
C ALA A 194 3.61 2.87 23.87
N ASN A 195 3.30 3.02 25.15
CA ASN A 195 3.74 4.18 25.94
C ASN A 195 5.27 4.22 26.12
N GLN A 196 5.92 3.07 26.32
CA GLN A 196 7.39 3.01 26.39
C GLN A 196 8.04 3.42 25.05
N GLU A 197 7.47 2.99 23.92
CA GLU A 197 7.96 3.37 22.61
C GLU A 197 7.76 4.87 22.34
N LEU A 198 6.60 5.43 22.69
CA LEU A 198 6.34 6.87 22.60
C LEU A 198 7.32 7.69 23.45
N GLN A 199 7.62 7.24 24.69
CA GLN A 199 8.62 7.90 25.53
C GLN A 199 10.01 7.86 24.86
N GLY A 200 10.41 6.73 24.30
CA GLY A 200 11.67 6.63 23.58
C GLY A 200 11.74 7.55 22.34
N ILE A 201 10.63 7.72 21.61
CA ILE A 201 10.52 8.68 20.51
C ILE A 201 10.69 10.12 21.01
N MET A 202 10.05 10.47 22.14
CA MET A 202 10.20 11.79 22.78
C MET A 202 11.65 12.05 23.20
N ASP A 203 12.35 11.06 23.75
CA ASP A 203 13.74 11.21 24.16
C ASP A 203 14.65 11.47 22.95
N VAL A 204 14.43 10.78 21.81
CA VAL A 204 15.14 11.06 20.56
C VAL A 204 14.82 12.47 20.05
N SER A 205 13.55 12.89 20.09
CA SER A 205 13.13 14.22 19.70
C SER A 205 13.82 15.32 20.52
N ASN A 206 13.93 15.12 21.84
CA ASN A 206 14.62 16.07 22.73
C ASN A 206 16.13 16.14 22.48
N SER A 207 16.73 15.18 21.78
CA SER A 207 18.14 15.22 21.40
C SER A 207 18.42 16.12 20.20
N ILE A 208 17.39 16.54 19.46
CA ILE A 208 17.54 17.45 18.32
C ILE A 208 17.91 18.84 18.83
N THR A 209 19.04 19.37 18.35
CA THR A 209 19.55 20.67 18.78
C THR A 209 19.51 21.68 17.64
N SER A 210 19.33 22.98 17.98
CA SER A 210 19.33 24.08 17.01
C SER A 210 20.69 24.43 16.42
N SER A 211 21.77 23.75 16.82
CA SER A 211 23.16 24.09 16.47
C SER A 211 23.69 23.44 15.19
N GLU A 212 22.87 22.69 14.46
CA GLU A 212 23.26 21.99 13.21
C GLU A 212 22.61 22.61 11.94
N TYR A 213 22.20 23.88 11.99
CA TYR A 213 21.69 24.62 10.82
C TYR A 213 22.73 25.64 10.35
#